data_278239cd26e7a31827c74928232e0017
#
_entry.id   278239cd26e7a31827c74928232e0017
#
_cell.length_a   1.000
_cell.length_b   1.000
_cell.length_c   1.000
_cell.angle_alpha   90.00
_cell.angle_beta   90.00
_cell.angle_gamma   90.00
#
_symmetry.space_group_name_H-M   'P 1'
#
loop_
_entity.id
_entity.type
_entity.pdbx_description
1 polymer ?
#
loop_
_entity_poly.entity_id
_entity_poly.type
_entity_poly.pdbx_seq_one_letter_code
_entity_poly.pdbx_strand_id
1 'polypeptide(L)'
;MAVTKIHPIEKTLHLALNYIMNADKTDEKILISSFNCNPKLAHLEFEQTKRECNSKAKILARHLIQSFAPGETTPEQAHKIGLELCEKVFQGKYEYVLTTHIDKWHLHNHVTVSYT
;
A
#
# COMPACT_ATOMS: atom_id res chain seq x y z
N MET A 1 15.52 -1.25 12.88
CA MET A 1 14.55 -0.15 12.97
C MET A 1 13.89 0.08 11.61
N ALA A 2 12.57 0.17 11.59
CA ALA A 2 11.85 0.42 10.34
C ALA A 2 11.95 1.89 9.94
N VAL A 3 12.10 2.15 8.65
CA VAL A 3 12.14 3.50 8.09
C VAL A 3 10.91 3.68 7.20
N THR A 4 10.20 4.77 7.36
CA THR A 4 8.97 5.07 6.60
C THR A 4 9.16 6.27 5.70
N LYS A 5 8.72 6.15 4.42
CA LYS A 5 8.73 7.22 3.43
C LYS A 5 7.36 7.34 2.80
N ILE A 6 6.96 8.55 2.42
CA ILE A 6 5.66 8.83 1.79
C ILE A 6 5.88 9.60 0.49
N HIS A 7 5.21 9.17 -0.58
CA HIS A 7 5.27 9.81 -1.89
C HIS A 7 3.87 10.02 -2.45
N PRO A 8 3.57 11.16 -3.07
CA PRO A 8 2.30 11.35 -3.75
C PRO A 8 2.27 10.62 -5.10
N ILE A 9 1.09 10.14 -5.51
CA ILE A 9 0.85 9.56 -6.82
C ILE A 9 -0.13 10.47 -7.55
N GLU A 10 0.32 11.14 -8.60
CA GLU A 10 -0.51 12.05 -9.39
C GLU A 10 -0.94 11.43 -10.73
N LYS A 11 -0.20 10.43 -11.21
CA LYS A 11 -0.43 9.75 -12.48
C LYS A 11 -0.12 8.26 -12.31
N THR A 12 -0.59 7.44 -13.24
CA THR A 12 -0.21 6.02 -13.30
C THR A 12 -0.53 5.21 -12.05
N LEU A 13 -1.65 5.54 -11.37
CA LEU A 13 -2.09 4.80 -10.17
C LEU A 13 -2.20 3.30 -10.43
N HIS A 14 -2.78 2.92 -11.57
CA HIS A 14 -2.92 1.52 -11.97
C HIS A 14 -1.57 0.80 -12.06
N LEU A 15 -0.56 1.46 -12.65
CA LEU A 15 0.78 0.87 -12.76
C LEU A 15 1.46 0.77 -11.39
N ALA A 16 1.28 1.78 -10.54
CA ALA A 16 1.83 1.75 -9.19
C ALA A 16 1.24 0.60 -8.37
N LEU A 17 -0.08 0.41 -8.43
CA LEU A 17 -0.75 -0.68 -7.73
C LEU A 17 -0.32 -2.04 -8.27
N ASN A 18 -0.21 -2.20 -9.59
CA ASN A 18 0.25 -3.46 -10.18
C ASN A 18 1.68 -3.79 -9.78
N TYR A 19 2.55 -2.78 -9.69
CA TYR A 19 3.92 -2.98 -9.25
C TYR A 19 3.99 -3.53 -7.84
N ILE A 20 3.28 -2.93 -6.89
CA ILE A 20 3.35 -3.38 -5.51
C ILE A 20 2.68 -4.73 -5.30
N MET A 21 1.74 -5.12 -6.15
CA MET A 21 1.03 -6.40 -6.06
C MET A 21 1.68 -7.51 -6.91
N ASN A 22 2.90 -7.30 -7.42
CA ASN A 22 3.59 -8.28 -8.25
C ASN A 22 3.78 -9.60 -7.48
N ALA A 23 3.36 -10.73 -8.09
CA ALA A 23 3.38 -12.04 -7.46
C ALA A 23 4.80 -12.47 -7.05
N ASP A 24 5.80 -12.16 -7.87
CA ASP A 24 7.19 -12.53 -7.57
C ASP A 24 7.76 -11.78 -6.37
N LYS A 25 7.19 -10.63 -6.03
CA LYS A 25 7.63 -9.79 -4.93
C LYS A 25 6.85 -10.03 -3.63
N THR A 26 5.65 -10.61 -3.72
CA THR A 26 4.71 -10.73 -2.60
C THR A 26 4.34 -12.16 -2.25
N ASP A 27 5.24 -13.11 -2.48
CA ASP A 27 5.04 -14.54 -2.20
C ASP A 27 3.72 -15.03 -2.81
N GLU A 28 3.60 -14.92 -4.14
CA GLU A 28 2.43 -15.30 -4.93
C GLU A 28 1.14 -14.64 -4.44
N LYS A 29 1.26 -13.38 -4.01
CA LYS A 29 0.15 -12.55 -3.54
C LYS A 29 -0.46 -12.96 -2.20
N ILE A 30 0.21 -13.81 -1.43
CA ILE A 30 -0.24 -14.15 -0.08
C ILE A 30 -0.11 -12.93 0.84
N LEU A 31 0.93 -12.10 0.63
CA LEU A 31 1.23 -10.94 1.47
C LEU A 31 0.62 -9.65 0.89
N ILE A 32 -0.65 -9.72 0.49
CA ILE A 32 -1.42 -8.58 0.02
C ILE A 32 -2.68 -8.47 0.88
N SER A 33 -2.90 -7.30 1.45
CA SER A 33 -4.11 -6.98 2.22
C SER A 33 -4.70 -5.68 1.73
N SER A 34 -5.98 -5.50 1.90
CA SER A 34 -6.66 -4.26 1.52
C SER A 34 -7.73 -3.91 2.54
N PHE A 35 -8.10 -2.65 2.55
CA PHE A 35 -9.17 -2.14 3.42
C PHE A 35 -10.15 -1.34 2.59
N ASN A 36 -11.43 -1.71 2.65
CA ASN A 36 -12.53 -1.08 1.91
C ASN A 36 -12.34 -1.02 0.40
N CYS A 37 -11.48 -1.88 -0.16
CA CYS A 37 -11.31 -1.98 -1.61
C CYS A 37 -10.87 -3.39 -2.00
N ASN A 38 -11.12 -3.75 -3.26
CA ASN A 38 -10.62 -4.98 -3.85
C ASN A 38 -9.26 -4.67 -4.48
N PRO A 39 -8.17 -5.36 -4.12
CA PRO A 39 -6.85 -5.04 -4.68
C PRO A 39 -6.81 -5.02 -6.21
N LYS A 40 -7.55 -5.90 -6.86
CA LYS A 40 -7.57 -5.97 -8.32
C LYS A 40 -8.29 -4.77 -8.96
N LEU A 41 -9.18 -4.12 -8.25
CA LEU A 41 -9.99 -3.00 -8.73
C LEU A 41 -9.67 -1.69 -8.00
N ALA A 42 -8.63 -1.69 -7.18
CA ALA A 42 -8.33 -0.54 -6.31
C ALA A 42 -8.20 0.77 -7.07
N HIS A 43 -7.55 0.76 -8.24
CA HIS A 43 -7.40 1.99 -9.02
C HIS A 43 -8.74 2.57 -9.45
N LEU A 44 -9.72 1.73 -9.78
CA LEU A 44 -11.07 2.18 -10.14
C LEU A 44 -11.85 2.64 -8.91
N GLU A 45 -11.71 1.91 -7.80
CA GLU A 45 -12.40 2.26 -6.56
C GLU A 45 -11.86 3.56 -5.95
N PHE A 46 -10.55 3.80 -6.04
CA PHE A 46 -9.95 5.06 -5.60
C PHE A 46 -10.47 6.24 -6.44
N GLU A 47 -10.57 6.05 -7.76
CA GLU A 47 -11.12 7.08 -8.64
C GLU A 47 -12.58 7.36 -8.32
N GLN A 48 -13.37 6.33 -8.04
CA GLN A 48 -14.78 6.49 -7.65
C GLN A 48 -14.91 7.26 -6.36
N THR A 49 -14.13 6.92 -5.34
CA THR A 49 -14.12 7.62 -4.06
C THR A 49 -13.77 9.09 -4.24
N LYS A 50 -12.78 9.37 -5.08
CA LYS A 50 -12.38 10.75 -5.38
C LYS A 50 -13.53 11.53 -6.02
N ARG A 51 -14.28 10.91 -6.95
CA ARG A 51 -15.44 11.55 -7.58
C ARG A 51 -16.57 11.81 -6.58
N GLU A 52 -16.88 10.81 -5.73
CA GLU A 52 -17.92 10.95 -4.71
C GLU A 52 -17.61 12.06 -3.72
N CYS A 53 -16.34 12.27 -3.41
CA CYS A 53 -15.91 13.34 -2.51
C CYS A 53 -15.73 14.68 -3.21
N ASN A 54 -16.02 14.76 -4.52
CA ASN A 54 -15.83 15.99 -5.31
C ASN A 54 -14.42 16.54 -5.21
N SER A 55 -13.43 15.70 -5.04
CA SER A 55 -12.06 16.13 -4.89
C SER A 55 -11.49 16.62 -6.21
N LYS A 56 -10.89 17.81 -6.18
CA LYS A 56 -10.19 18.41 -7.33
C LYS A 56 -8.67 18.30 -7.19
N ALA A 57 -8.21 17.56 -6.18
CA ALA A 57 -6.77 17.39 -5.93
C ALA A 57 -6.13 16.63 -7.10
N LYS A 58 -4.92 17.04 -7.46
CA LYS A 58 -4.14 16.34 -8.50
C LYS A 58 -3.60 15.00 -8.00
N ILE A 59 -3.46 14.85 -6.69
CA ILE A 59 -2.95 13.63 -6.08
C ILE A 59 -4.04 12.57 -6.14
N LEU A 60 -3.75 11.44 -6.80
CA LEU A 60 -4.66 10.30 -6.91
C LEU A 60 -4.61 9.40 -5.69
N ALA A 61 -3.42 9.26 -5.12
CA ALA A 61 -3.18 8.43 -3.95
C ALA A 61 -1.83 8.81 -3.35
N ARG A 62 -1.52 8.24 -2.19
CA ARG A 62 -0.19 8.37 -1.61
C ARG A 62 0.40 6.98 -1.46
N HIS A 63 1.70 6.87 -1.70
CA HIS A 63 2.45 5.63 -1.57
C HIS A 63 3.33 5.74 -0.33
N LEU A 64 3.12 4.83 0.62
CA LEU A 64 3.90 4.78 1.85
C LEU A 64 4.78 3.53 1.80
N ILE A 65 6.06 3.69 2.08
CA ILE A 65 7.02 2.59 2.09
C ILE A 65 7.59 2.46 3.50
N GLN A 66 7.53 1.24 4.05
CA GLN A 66 8.13 0.91 5.35
C GLN A 66 9.21 -0.14 5.10
N SER A 67 10.46 0.19 5.41
CA SER A 67 11.60 -0.68 5.16
C SER A 67 12.15 -1.25 6.46
N PHE A 68 12.57 -2.51 6.42
CA PHE A 68 13.16 -3.22 7.56
C PHE A 68 14.62 -3.57 7.26
N ALA A 69 15.46 -3.57 8.29
CA ALA A 69 16.83 -4.00 8.14
C ALA A 69 16.89 -5.52 7.87
N PRO A 70 17.92 -6.01 7.16
CA PRO A 70 18.07 -7.46 6.93
C PRO A 70 18.05 -8.22 8.25
N GLY A 71 17.23 -9.27 8.33
CA GLY A 71 17.11 -10.10 9.53
C GLY A 71 16.34 -9.49 10.69
N GLU A 72 15.78 -8.28 10.53
CA GLU A 72 15.04 -7.60 11.59
C GLU A 72 13.69 -8.25 11.86
N THR A 73 13.06 -8.80 10.83
CA THR A 73 11.71 -9.38 10.94
C THR A 73 11.52 -10.48 9.91
N THR A 74 10.43 -11.23 10.04
CA THR A 74 10.00 -12.23 9.05
C THR A 74 8.96 -11.61 8.12
N PRO A 75 8.71 -12.21 6.92
CA PRO A 75 7.69 -11.69 6.00
C PRO A 75 6.31 -11.53 6.65
N GLU A 76 5.87 -12.54 7.40
CA GLU A 76 4.56 -12.53 8.07
C GLU A 76 4.49 -11.44 9.13
N GLN A 77 5.54 -11.28 9.92
CA GLN A 77 5.60 -10.24 10.96
C GLN A 77 5.67 -8.86 10.33
N ALA A 78 6.43 -8.69 9.24
CA ALA A 78 6.50 -7.43 8.51
C ALA A 78 5.13 -7.02 8.01
N HIS A 79 4.37 -7.96 7.45
CA HIS A 79 3.01 -7.69 6.96
C HIS A 79 2.08 -7.28 8.12
N LYS A 80 2.16 -7.99 9.24
CA LYS A 80 1.38 -7.66 10.43
C LYS A 80 1.71 -6.27 10.96
N ILE A 81 2.99 -5.93 11.01
CA ILE A 81 3.43 -4.59 11.43
C ILE A 81 2.87 -3.52 10.49
N GLY A 82 2.87 -3.80 9.18
CA GLY A 82 2.27 -2.91 8.19
C GLY A 82 0.79 -2.70 8.40
N LEU A 83 0.04 -3.76 8.70
CA LEU A 83 -1.39 -3.66 9.00
C LEU A 83 -1.64 -2.82 10.25
N GLU A 84 -0.85 -3.02 11.30
CA GLU A 84 -0.97 -2.23 12.53
C GLU A 84 -0.68 -0.75 12.28
N LEU A 85 0.32 -0.46 11.45
CA LEU A 85 0.64 0.91 11.06
C LEU A 85 -0.55 1.55 10.32
N CYS A 86 -1.14 0.84 9.36
CA CYS A 86 -2.29 1.34 8.61
C CYS A 86 -3.49 1.60 9.51
N GLU A 87 -3.77 0.72 10.45
CA GLU A 87 -4.87 0.90 11.42
C GLU A 87 -4.67 2.15 12.27
N LYS A 88 -3.45 2.39 12.73
CA LYS A 88 -3.13 3.55 13.57
C LYS A 88 -3.14 4.86 12.79
N VAL A 89 -2.59 4.86 11.58
CA VAL A 89 -2.44 6.08 10.78
C VAL A 89 -3.74 6.46 10.10
N PHE A 90 -4.45 5.50 9.52
CA PHE A 90 -5.63 5.77 8.69
C PHE A 90 -6.94 5.68 9.47
N GLN A 91 -6.98 4.99 10.59
CA GLN A 91 -8.12 4.92 11.51
C GLN A 91 -9.45 4.54 10.81
N GLY A 92 -9.38 3.71 9.77
CA GLY A 92 -10.55 3.27 9.02
C GLY A 92 -11.15 4.32 8.08
N LYS A 93 -10.45 5.43 7.84
CA LYS A 93 -10.98 6.54 7.04
C LYS A 93 -10.68 6.46 5.56
N TYR A 94 -9.69 5.65 5.16
CA TYR A 94 -9.22 5.62 3.77
C TYR A 94 -9.17 4.18 3.26
N GLU A 95 -9.40 4.04 1.94
CA GLU A 95 -9.13 2.78 1.25
C GLU A 95 -7.62 2.63 1.08
N TYR A 96 -7.09 1.41 1.26
CA TYR A 96 -5.67 1.17 1.03
C TYR A 96 -5.41 -0.26 0.58
N VAL A 97 -4.27 -0.45 -0.10
CA VAL A 97 -3.71 -1.76 -0.43
C VAL A 97 -2.33 -1.82 0.21
N LEU A 98 -2.10 -2.83 1.04
CA LEU A 98 -0.82 -3.09 1.69
C LEU A 98 -0.22 -4.34 1.09
N THR A 99 1.04 -4.27 0.68
CA THR A 99 1.79 -5.43 0.21
C THR A 99 3.13 -5.50 0.94
N THR A 100 3.61 -6.73 1.18
CA THR A 100 4.95 -6.96 1.72
C THR A 100 5.79 -7.58 0.62
N HIS A 101 6.86 -6.88 0.23
CA HIS A 101 7.79 -7.37 -0.80
C HIS A 101 8.91 -8.19 -0.16
N ILE A 102 9.12 -9.38 -0.70
CA ILE A 102 10.11 -10.33 -0.19
C ILE A 102 11.20 -10.69 -1.22
N ASP A 103 11.17 -10.06 -2.39
CA ASP A 103 12.11 -10.33 -3.49
C ASP A 103 13.50 -9.77 -3.26
N LYS A 104 13.65 -8.93 -2.26
CA LYS A 104 14.92 -8.34 -1.87
C LYS A 104 15.37 -8.93 -0.55
N TRP A 105 16.67 -8.87 -0.28
CA TRP A 105 17.21 -9.47 0.92
C TRP A 105 16.81 -8.73 2.22
N HIS A 106 16.18 -7.57 2.09
CA HIS A 106 15.52 -6.88 3.19
C HIS A 106 14.05 -6.64 2.81
N LEU A 107 13.19 -6.69 3.80
CA LEU A 107 11.74 -6.64 3.58
C LEU A 107 11.23 -5.20 3.49
N HIS A 108 10.21 -5.01 2.64
CA HIS A 108 9.55 -3.71 2.49
C HIS A 108 8.05 -3.90 2.49
N ASN A 109 7.35 -3.05 3.24
CA ASN A 109 5.92 -2.90 3.09
C ASN A 109 5.65 -1.71 2.18
N HIS A 110 4.73 -1.89 1.23
CA HIS A 110 4.25 -0.83 0.36
C HIS A 110 2.76 -0.65 0.60
N VAL A 111 2.36 0.57 0.90
CA VAL A 111 0.94 0.91 1.09
C VAL A 111 0.57 1.96 0.07
N THR A 112 -0.48 1.68 -0.72
CA THR A 112 -1.09 2.69 -1.58
C THR A 112 -2.43 3.03 -0.96
N VAL A 113 -2.58 4.27 -0.51
CA VAL A 113 -3.76 4.75 0.20
C VAL A 113 -4.47 5.81 -0.63
N SER A 114 -5.80 5.72 -0.69
CA SER A 114 -6.61 6.74 -1.33
C SER A 114 -6.54 8.01 -0.49
N TYR A 115 -6.19 9.13 -1.13
CA TYR A 115 -6.10 10.42 -0.47
C TYR A 115 -7.12 11.35 -1.09
N THR A 116 -8.02 11.82 -0.28
CA THR A 116 -9.05 12.77 -0.72
C THR A 116 -9.13 13.95 0.23
#